data_473d9c091db42665517df825c1d221a5
#
_entry.id   473d9c091db42665517df825c1d221a5
#
_cell.length_a   1.000
_cell.length_b   1.000
_cell.length_c   1.000
_cell.angle_alpha   90.00
_cell.angle_beta   90.00
_cell.angle_gamma   90.00
#
_symmetry.space_group_name_H-M   'P 1'
#
loop_
_entity.id
_entity.type
_entity.pdbx_description
1 polymer ?
#
loop_
_entity_poly.entity_id
_entity_poly.type
_entity_poly.pdbx_seq_one_letter_code
_entity_poly.pdbx_strand_id
1 'polypeptide(L)'
;LEWYASMLNDSALINAFLLSVGLGIGTAVITLPLVILASVGLRNEGLPGQQYLENVFLFPLMVPEVVLGFALLIYFSSLGLTGSTVGIVFGHIMFTTPFALQTILAAMKGIDTDIEDAAHDLGAGSLQTLAYVTLPMIKPAIIAGAGYVFILSFTNVTMTLFLVGSGTVTIPVEIYQYISFSIDPTVAAVGAVLIIVSTSVVVYMDRVFSVQEISGF
;
A
#
# COMPACT_ATOMS: atom_id res chain seq x y z
N LEU A 1 21.08 17.37 18.18
CA LEU A 1 20.37 16.26 18.85
C LEU A 1 19.15 16.71 19.66
N GLU A 2 19.06 18.00 20.05
CA GLU A 2 17.94 18.53 20.86
C GLU A 2 16.57 18.37 20.14
N TRP A 3 16.51 18.58 18.83
CA TRP A 3 15.29 18.44 18.03
C TRP A 3 14.77 17.01 17.96
N TYR A 4 15.65 16.01 17.98
CA TYR A 4 15.24 14.62 18.11
C TYR A 4 14.68 14.31 19.50
N ALA A 5 15.26 14.90 20.55
CA ALA A 5 14.73 14.78 21.90
C ALA A 5 13.37 15.49 22.03
N SER A 6 13.22 16.67 21.42
CA SER A 6 11.93 17.40 21.35
C SER A 6 10.86 16.56 20.66
N MET A 7 11.17 15.98 19.50
CA MET A 7 10.28 15.09 18.76
C MET A 7 9.82 13.89 19.62
N LEU A 8 10.73 13.27 20.36
CA LEU A 8 10.42 12.11 21.22
C LEU A 8 9.63 12.47 22.47
N ASN A 9 9.56 13.73 22.84
CA ASN A 9 8.75 14.22 23.97
C ASN A 9 7.39 14.80 23.50
N ASP A 10 7.18 14.95 22.20
CA ASP A 10 5.94 15.42 21.62
C ASP A 10 4.97 14.26 21.40
N SER A 11 3.96 14.19 22.25
CA SER A 11 2.94 13.12 22.18
C SER A 11 2.10 13.17 20.90
N ALA A 12 1.90 14.35 20.28
CA ALA A 12 1.17 14.48 19.02
C ALA A 12 1.96 13.83 17.88
N LEU A 13 3.25 14.13 17.78
CA LEU A 13 4.15 13.53 16.77
C LEU A 13 4.27 12.00 16.95
N ILE A 14 4.39 11.51 18.18
CA ILE A 14 4.46 10.06 18.46
C ILE A 14 3.17 9.38 18.04
N ASN A 15 2.02 9.91 18.44
CA ASN A 15 0.72 9.33 18.08
C ASN A 15 0.47 9.37 16.57
N ALA A 16 0.83 10.47 15.90
CA ALA A 16 0.73 10.60 14.45
C ALA A 16 1.64 9.58 13.73
N PHE A 17 2.86 9.34 14.24
CA PHE A 17 3.78 8.34 13.70
C PHE A 17 3.21 6.91 13.86
N LEU A 18 2.76 6.55 15.06
CA LEU A 18 2.18 5.23 15.33
C LEU A 18 0.92 4.99 14.49
N LEU A 19 0.08 6.02 14.34
CA LEU A 19 -1.09 5.94 13.47
C LEU A 19 -0.68 5.71 12.01
N SER A 20 0.31 6.45 11.50
CA SER A 20 0.78 6.30 10.11
C SER A 20 1.35 4.90 9.85
N VAL A 21 2.13 4.35 10.77
CA VAL A 21 2.64 2.97 10.68
C VAL A 21 1.47 1.97 10.71
N GLY A 22 0.54 2.14 11.63
CA GLY A 22 -0.64 1.29 11.75
C GLY A 22 -1.53 1.34 10.50
N LEU A 23 -1.74 2.52 9.91
CA LEU A 23 -2.46 2.71 8.66
C LEU A 23 -1.73 2.03 7.49
N GLY A 24 -0.41 2.22 7.36
CA GLY A 24 0.38 1.60 6.30
C GLY A 24 0.32 0.08 6.35
N ILE A 25 0.51 -0.51 7.53
CA ILE A 25 0.41 -1.97 7.74
C ILE A 25 -1.03 -2.45 7.51
N GLY A 26 -2.01 -1.79 8.11
CA GLY A 26 -3.43 -2.17 7.99
C GLY A 26 -3.92 -2.12 6.55
N THR A 27 -3.54 -1.07 5.81
CA THR A 27 -3.83 -0.95 4.38
C THR A 27 -3.18 -2.10 3.59
N ALA A 28 -1.91 -2.42 3.84
CA ALA A 28 -1.22 -3.51 3.15
C ALA A 28 -1.87 -4.88 3.44
N VAL A 29 -2.19 -5.16 4.70
CA VAL A 29 -2.82 -6.42 5.11
C VAL A 29 -4.18 -6.64 4.44
N ILE A 30 -4.94 -5.57 4.18
CA ILE A 30 -6.24 -5.67 3.51
C ILE A 30 -6.08 -5.66 1.98
N THR A 31 -5.24 -4.78 1.44
CA THR A 31 -5.07 -4.62 -0.01
C THR A 31 -4.48 -5.87 -0.67
N LEU A 32 -3.46 -6.49 -0.05
CA LEU A 32 -2.76 -7.61 -0.69
C LEU A 32 -3.65 -8.82 -0.98
N PRO A 33 -4.45 -9.35 -0.04
CA PRO A 33 -5.35 -10.44 -0.34
C PRO A 33 -6.35 -10.12 -1.45
N LEU A 34 -6.90 -8.89 -1.44
CA LEU A 34 -7.83 -8.43 -2.47
C LEU A 34 -7.16 -8.39 -3.85
N VAL A 35 -5.94 -7.86 -3.92
CA VAL A 35 -5.17 -7.76 -5.16
C VAL A 35 -4.72 -9.14 -5.66
N ILE A 36 -4.29 -10.04 -4.77
CA ILE A 36 -3.94 -11.42 -5.14
C ILE A 36 -5.15 -12.12 -5.77
N LEU A 37 -6.31 -12.03 -5.13
CA LEU A 37 -7.54 -12.63 -5.67
C LEU A 37 -7.95 -12.00 -7.01
N ALA A 38 -7.86 -10.68 -7.12
CA ALA A 38 -8.11 -9.98 -8.38
C ALA A 38 -7.13 -10.43 -9.47
N SER A 39 -5.84 -10.57 -9.14
CA SER A 39 -4.80 -11.00 -10.09
C SER A 39 -5.02 -12.43 -10.58
N VAL A 40 -5.47 -13.35 -9.68
CA VAL A 40 -5.84 -14.73 -10.10
C VAL A 40 -6.94 -14.71 -11.15
N GLY A 41 -7.96 -13.85 -10.98
CA GLY A 41 -9.01 -13.68 -11.98
C GLY A 41 -8.53 -13.01 -13.26
N LEU A 42 -7.69 -11.97 -13.13
CA LEU A 42 -7.26 -11.12 -14.24
C LEU A 42 -6.10 -11.70 -15.06
N ARG A 43 -5.43 -12.76 -14.62
CA ARG A 43 -4.31 -13.34 -15.39
C ARG A 43 -4.77 -14.18 -16.59
N ASN A 44 -6.00 -14.72 -16.55
CA ASN A 44 -6.55 -15.60 -17.60
C ASN A 44 -7.08 -14.76 -18.75
N GLU A 45 -6.40 -14.79 -19.90
CA GLU A 45 -6.73 -13.98 -21.09
C GLU A 45 -8.08 -14.31 -21.76
N GLY A 46 -8.83 -15.27 -21.25
CA GLY A 46 -10.11 -15.71 -21.80
C GLY A 46 -11.36 -15.14 -21.12
N LEU A 47 -11.22 -14.31 -20.08
CA LEU A 47 -12.37 -13.77 -19.36
C LEU A 47 -13.04 -12.63 -20.15
N PRO A 48 -14.35 -12.74 -20.49
CA PRO A 48 -15.08 -11.65 -21.14
C PRO A 48 -15.06 -10.41 -20.24
N GLY A 49 -14.59 -9.28 -20.78
CA GLY A 49 -14.54 -8.02 -20.02
C GLY A 49 -13.33 -7.86 -19.09
N GLN A 50 -12.35 -8.73 -19.13
CA GLN A 50 -11.11 -8.66 -18.34
C GLN A 50 -10.45 -7.28 -18.39
N GLN A 51 -10.31 -6.72 -19.59
CA GLN A 51 -9.69 -5.41 -19.77
C GLN A 51 -10.49 -4.28 -19.10
N TYR A 52 -11.81 -4.37 -19.08
CA TYR A 52 -12.64 -3.41 -18.36
C TYR A 52 -12.46 -3.52 -16.85
N LEU A 53 -12.36 -4.74 -16.31
CA LEU A 53 -12.10 -4.96 -14.89
C LEU A 53 -10.70 -4.43 -14.50
N GLU A 54 -9.68 -4.73 -15.29
CA GLU A 54 -8.34 -4.20 -15.08
C GLU A 54 -8.34 -2.67 -15.07
N ASN A 55 -9.01 -2.03 -16.03
CA ASN A 55 -9.16 -0.58 -16.09
C ASN A 55 -9.91 0.00 -14.87
N VAL A 56 -10.90 -0.70 -14.33
CA VAL A 56 -11.59 -0.25 -13.10
C VAL A 56 -10.64 -0.23 -11.91
N PHE A 57 -9.78 -1.23 -11.75
CA PHE A 57 -8.77 -1.23 -10.70
C PHE A 57 -7.71 -0.15 -10.91
N LEU A 58 -7.39 0.20 -12.15
CA LEU A 58 -6.39 1.24 -12.49
C LEU A 58 -7.00 2.65 -12.51
N PHE A 59 -8.32 2.78 -12.46
CA PHE A 59 -9.02 4.06 -12.53
C PHE A 59 -8.51 5.13 -11.54
N PRO A 60 -8.18 4.78 -10.27
CA PRO A 60 -7.65 5.77 -9.32
C PRO A 60 -6.38 6.47 -9.79
N LEU A 61 -5.55 5.84 -10.64
CA LEU A 61 -4.35 6.47 -11.21
C LEU A 61 -4.67 7.58 -12.23
N MET A 62 -5.85 7.55 -12.83
CA MET A 62 -6.29 8.54 -13.83
C MET A 62 -6.87 9.79 -13.17
N VAL A 63 -7.21 9.72 -11.89
CA VAL A 63 -7.82 10.81 -11.14
C VAL A 63 -6.74 11.53 -10.35
N PRO A 64 -6.63 12.88 -10.46
CA PRO A 64 -5.74 13.62 -9.57
C PRO A 64 -6.05 13.34 -8.10
N GLU A 65 -5.02 13.08 -7.32
CA GLU A 65 -5.15 12.63 -5.91
C GLU A 65 -5.97 13.60 -5.05
N VAL A 66 -5.82 14.90 -5.27
CA VAL A 66 -6.63 15.96 -4.62
C VAL A 66 -8.12 15.77 -4.89
N VAL A 67 -8.47 15.48 -6.17
CA VAL A 67 -9.87 15.27 -6.59
C VAL A 67 -10.41 14.00 -5.95
N LEU A 68 -9.60 12.94 -5.93
CA LEU A 68 -9.97 11.68 -5.28
C LEU A 68 -10.22 11.89 -3.77
N GLY A 69 -9.31 12.57 -3.07
CA GLY A 69 -9.46 12.87 -1.64
C GLY A 69 -10.72 13.68 -1.34
N PHE A 70 -11.00 14.70 -2.16
CA PHE A 70 -12.20 15.51 -2.00
C PHE A 70 -13.50 14.73 -2.28
N ALA A 71 -13.50 13.91 -3.32
CA ALA A 71 -14.65 13.04 -3.63
C ALA A 71 -14.92 12.04 -2.49
N LEU A 72 -13.86 11.44 -1.94
CA LEU A 72 -13.97 10.54 -0.80
C LEU A 72 -14.44 11.25 0.47
N LEU A 73 -14.00 12.50 0.71
CA LEU A 73 -14.52 13.31 1.81
C LEU A 73 -16.04 13.46 1.74
N ILE A 74 -16.57 13.83 0.56
CA ILE A 74 -18.02 13.98 0.37
C ILE A 74 -18.73 12.65 0.58
N TYR A 75 -18.22 11.58 -0.02
CA TYR A 75 -18.80 10.26 0.08
C TYR A 75 -18.80 9.73 1.51
N PHE A 76 -17.66 9.81 2.20
CA PHE A 76 -17.54 9.34 3.58
C PHE A 76 -18.29 10.23 4.58
N SER A 77 -18.48 11.50 4.27
CA SER A 77 -19.36 12.38 5.06
C SER A 77 -20.79 11.86 5.10
N SER A 78 -21.30 11.38 3.97
CA SER A 78 -22.66 10.79 3.90
C SER A 78 -22.80 9.47 4.66
N LEU A 79 -21.66 8.78 4.90
CA LEU A 79 -21.62 7.50 5.64
C LEU A 79 -21.21 7.66 7.11
N GLY A 80 -20.93 8.88 7.56
CA GLY A 80 -20.44 9.13 8.93
C GLY A 80 -19.01 8.60 9.18
N LEU A 81 -18.21 8.42 8.13
CA LEU A 81 -16.84 7.89 8.20
C LEU A 81 -15.76 8.98 8.11
N THR A 82 -16.15 10.25 7.96
CA THR A 82 -15.20 11.38 7.90
C THR A 82 -14.44 11.50 9.21
N GLY A 83 -13.13 11.68 9.11
CA GLY A 83 -12.24 11.79 10.28
C GLY A 83 -12.04 10.48 11.04
N SER A 84 -12.49 9.35 10.51
CA SER A 84 -12.30 8.04 11.13
C SER A 84 -11.10 7.31 10.52
N THR A 85 -10.40 6.51 11.34
CA THR A 85 -9.32 5.61 10.86
C THR A 85 -9.82 4.67 9.76
N VAL A 86 -11.08 4.22 9.85
CA VAL A 86 -11.70 3.34 8.85
C VAL A 86 -11.82 4.05 7.50
N GLY A 87 -12.29 5.31 7.48
CA GLY A 87 -12.38 6.11 6.26
C GLY A 87 -11.01 6.34 5.62
N ILE A 88 -9.98 6.61 6.43
CA ILE A 88 -8.60 6.78 5.94
C ILE A 88 -8.10 5.47 5.31
N VAL A 89 -8.27 4.31 5.99
CA VAL A 89 -7.86 3.00 5.47
C VAL A 89 -8.52 2.71 4.13
N PHE A 90 -9.84 2.93 4.00
CA PHE A 90 -10.54 2.71 2.72
C PHE A 90 -10.02 3.62 1.61
N GLY A 91 -9.76 4.90 1.89
CA GLY A 91 -9.15 5.81 0.94
C GLY A 91 -7.77 5.31 0.49
N HIS A 92 -6.93 4.90 1.44
CA HIS A 92 -5.60 4.38 1.16
C HIS A 92 -5.63 3.06 0.38
N ILE A 93 -6.57 2.14 0.67
CA ILE A 93 -6.78 0.92 -0.11
C ILE A 93 -7.09 1.30 -1.57
N MET A 94 -8.05 2.21 -1.78
CA MET A 94 -8.45 2.65 -3.12
C MET A 94 -7.27 3.25 -3.90
N PHE A 95 -6.46 4.09 -3.25
CA PHE A 95 -5.31 4.75 -3.86
C PHE A 95 -4.15 3.79 -4.15
N THR A 96 -3.88 2.83 -3.25
CA THR A 96 -2.70 1.95 -3.35
C THR A 96 -2.95 0.68 -4.16
N THR A 97 -4.21 0.26 -4.31
CA THR A 97 -4.61 -0.96 -5.06
C THR A 97 -4.01 -1.04 -6.46
N PRO A 98 -4.01 0.02 -7.30
CA PRO A 98 -3.43 -0.04 -8.65
C PRO A 98 -1.95 -0.45 -8.66
N PHE A 99 -1.17 0.07 -7.74
CA PHE A 99 0.28 -0.19 -7.67
C PHE A 99 0.58 -1.63 -7.27
N ALA A 100 -0.15 -2.14 -6.26
CA ALA A 100 -0.03 -3.53 -5.85
C ALA A 100 -0.52 -4.48 -6.96
N LEU A 101 -1.63 -4.13 -7.64
CA LEU A 101 -2.18 -4.95 -8.72
C LEU A 101 -1.20 -5.09 -9.88
N GLN A 102 -0.62 -3.99 -10.36
CA GLN A 102 0.35 -4.04 -11.46
C GLN A 102 1.53 -4.95 -11.11
N THR A 103 2.06 -4.83 -9.88
CA THR A 103 3.21 -5.62 -9.43
C THR A 103 2.89 -7.12 -9.36
N ILE A 104 1.76 -7.47 -8.72
CA ILE A 104 1.39 -8.87 -8.48
C ILE A 104 0.85 -9.51 -9.77
N LEU A 105 0.04 -8.81 -10.54
CA LEU A 105 -0.50 -9.32 -11.80
C LEU A 105 0.60 -9.57 -12.83
N ALA A 106 1.58 -8.67 -12.94
CA ALA A 106 2.74 -8.88 -13.81
C ALA A 106 3.53 -10.13 -13.44
N ALA A 107 3.77 -10.35 -12.15
CA ALA A 107 4.44 -11.55 -11.67
C ALA A 107 3.61 -12.83 -11.93
N MET A 108 2.28 -12.79 -11.74
CA MET A 108 1.40 -13.92 -12.05
C MET A 108 1.37 -14.26 -13.54
N LYS A 109 1.33 -13.23 -14.41
CA LYS A 109 1.37 -13.42 -15.87
C LYS A 109 2.72 -13.97 -16.35
N GLY A 110 3.80 -13.79 -15.58
CA GLY A 110 5.12 -14.32 -15.84
C GLY A 110 5.35 -15.79 -15.44
N ILE A 111 4.40 -16.42 -14.74
CA ILE A 111 4.48 -17.85 -14.40
C ILE A 111 4.17 -18.67 -15.64
N ASP A 112 5.05 -19.66 -15.92
CA ASP A 112 4.79 -20.67 -16.95
C ASP A 112 3.59 -21.54 -16.56
N THR A 113 2.58 -21.59 -17.42
CA THR A 113 1.35 -22.37 -17.19
C THR A 113 1.63 -23.85 -17.04
N ASP A 114 2.68 -24.38 -17.68
CA ASP A 114 3.06 -25.80 -17.60
C ASP A 114 3.37 -26.22 -16.16
N ILE A 115 3.84 -25.30 -15.30
CA ILE A 115 4.11 -25.60 -13.88
C ILE A 115 2.79 -25.84 -13.11
N GLU A 116 1.77 -25.06 -13.38
CA GLU A 116 0.46 -25.23 -12.76
C GLU A 116 -0.28 -26.45 -13.33
N ASP A 117 -0.15 -26.70 -14.62
CA ASP A 117 -0.71 -27.88 -15.28
C ASP A 117 -0.08 -29.16 -14.72
N ALA A 118 1.23 -29.18 -14.52
CA ALA A 118 1.91 -30.31 -13.86
C ALA A 118 1.40 -30.55 -12.43
N ALA A 119 1.09 -29.50 -11.67
CA ALA A 119 0.49 -29.65 -10.35
C ALA A 119 -0.93 -30.25 -10.43
N HIS A 120 -1.73 -29.85 -11.42
CA HIS A 120 -3.04 -30.41 -11.68
C HIS A 120 -2.96 -31.88 -12.09
N ASP A 121 -2.00 -32.28 -12.94
CA ASP A 121 -1.76 -33.68 -13.35
C ASP A 121 -1.38 -34.57 -12.17
N LEU A 122 -0.73 -33.99 -11.14
CA LEU A 122 -0.44 -34.68 -9.87
C LEU A 122 -1.64 -34.71 -8.90
N GLY A 123 -2.80 -34.19 -9.31
CA GLY A 123 -4.04 -34.23 -8.55
C GLY A 123 -4.28 -33.02 -7.64
N ALA A 124 -3.48 -31.96 -7.77
CA ALA A 124 -3.73 -30.75 -7.00
C ALA A 124 -4.98 -30.00 -7.51
N GLY A 125 -5.88 -29.62 -6.61
CA GLY A 125 -6.99 -28.72 -6.94
C GLY A 125 -6.51 -27.27 -7.07
N SER A 126 -7.32 -26.39 -7.71
CA SER A 126 -6.95 -25.00 -7.99
C SER A 126 -6.50 -24.20 -6.75
N LEU A 127 -7.12 -24.39 -5.59
CA LEU A 127 -6.71 -23.76 -4.34
C LEU A 127 -5.37 -24.30 -3.82
N GLN A 128 -5.10 -25.59 -4.02
CA GLN A 128 -3.82 -26.19 -3.65
C GLN A 128 -2.70 -25.69 -4.57
N THR A 129 -2.95 -25.63 -5.88
CA THR A 129 -2.00 -25.05 -6.84
C THR A 129 -1.72 -23.59 -6.50
N LEU A 130 -2.74 -22.77 -6.23
CA LEU A 130 -2.56 -21.38 -5.79
C LEU A 130 -1.68 -21.30 -4.53
N ALA A 131 -1.99 -22.08 -3.49
CA ALA A 131 -1.34 -21.97 -2.20
C ALA A 131 0.10 -22.53 -2.19
N TYR A 132 0.33 -23.64 -2.89
CA TYR A 132 1.60 -24.37 -2.82
C TYR A 132 2.53 -24.17 -4.01
N VAL A 133 2.02 -23.63 -5.12
CA VAL A 133 2.81 -23.35 -6.34
C VAL A 133 2.82 -21.86 -6.65
N THR A 134 1.68 -21.27 -6.98
CA THR A 134 1.58 -19.90 -7.49
C THR A 134 2.05 -18.86 -6.46
N LEU A 135 1.49 -18.88 -5.22
CA LEU A 135 1.85 -17.90 -4.18
C LEU A 135 3.32 -17.96 -3.76
N PRO A 136 3.94 -19.15 -3.57
CA PRO A 136 5.38 -19.23 -3.34
C PRO A 136 6.23 -18.64 -4.47
N MET A 137 5.85 -18.87 -5.73
CA MET A 137 6.58 -18.35 -6.90
C MET A 137 6.52 -16.82 -6.99
N ILE A 138 5.37 -16.21 -6.67
CA ILE A 138 5.21 -14.74 -6.71
C ILE A 138 5.49 -14.07 -5.35
N LYS A 139 6.00 -14.80 -4.37
CA LYS A 139 6.30 -14.26 -3.04
C LYS A 139 7.12 -12.95 -3.06
N PRO A 140 8.15 -12.78 -3.93
CA PRO A 140 8.84 -11.49 -4.05
C PRO A 140 7.93 -10.36 -4.47
N ALA A 141 7.08 -10.61 -5.47
CA ALA A 141 6.14 -9.59 -5.94
C ALA A 141 5.09 -9.22 -4.86
N ILE A 142 4.70 -10.19 -4.03
CA ILE A 142 3.82 -9.91 -2.87
C ILE A 142 4.54 -9.01 -1.86
N ILE A 143 5.82 -9.29 -1.55
CA ILE A 143 6.61 -8.46 -0.63
C ILE A 143 6.82 -7.06 -1.21
N ALA A 144 7.10 -6.95 -2.51
CA ALA A 144 7.20 -5.67 -3.20
C ALA A 144 5.89 -4.89 -3.17
N GLY A 145 4.78 -5.55 -3.50
CA GLY A 145 3.44 -4.97 -3.42
C GLY A 145 3.11 -4.47 -2.01
N ALA A 146 3.47 -5.25 -0.98
CA ALA A 146 3.33 -4.84 0.42
C ALA A 146 4.11 -3.57 0.73
N GLY A 147 5.37 -3.51 0.30
CA GLY A 147 6.21 -2.33 0.48
C GLY A 147 5.67 -1.11 -0.24
N TYR A 148 5.20 -1.25 -1.49
CA TYR A 148 4.55 -0.15 -2.22
C TYR A 148 3.33 0.37 -1.48
N VAL A 149 2.40 -0.52 -1.08
CA VAL A 149 1.20 -0.13 -0.34
C VAL A 149 1.57 0.58 0.96
N PHE A 150 2.53 0.03 1.71
CA PHE A 150 2.99 0.63 2.96
C PHE A 150 3.56 2.03 2.73
N ILE A 151 4.52 2.18 1.82
CA ILE A 151 5.21 3.46 1.57
C ILE A 151 4.21 4.51 1.08
N LEU A 152 3.39 4.18 0.09
CA LEU A 152 2.39 5.11 -0.46
C LEU A 152 1.35 5.53 0.58
N SER A 153 0.93 4.62 1.46
CA SER A 153 0.03 4.93 2.56
C SER A 153 0.72 5.75 3.66
N PHE A 154 1.94 5.36 4.05
CA PHE A 154 2.70 5.99 5.13
C PHE A 154 3.13 7.42 4.81
N THR A 155 3.45 7.73 3.54
CA THR A 155 3.91 9.04 3.10
C THR A 155 2.80 9.94 2.51
N ASN A 156 1.55 9.44 2.46
CA ASN A 156 0.45 10.16 1.85
C ASN A 156 0.07 11.42 2.64
N VAL A 157 0.09 12.56 1.96
CA VAL A 157 -0.39 13.85 2.48
C VAL A 157 -1.67 14.26 1.78
N THR A 158 -1.62 14.27 0.45
CA THR A 158 -2.59 14.97 -0.40
C THR A 158 -4.02 14.48 -0.19
N MET A 159 -4.25 13.18 -0.29
CA MET A 159 -5.58 12.62 -0.06
C MET A 159 -5.93 12.58 1.43
N THR A 160 -4.94 12.27 2.27
CA THR A 160 -5.12 12.13 3.72
C THR A 160 -5.60 13.43 4.36
N LEU A 161 -5.15 14.61 3.89
CA LEU A 161 -5.63 15.91 4.34
C LEU A 161 -7.15 16.06 4.33
N PHE A 162 -7.83 15.42 3.39
CA PHE A 162 -9.30 15.46 3.28
C PHE A 162 -9.98 14.43 4.20
N LEU A 163 -9.26 13.38 4.61
CA LEU A 163 -9.84 12.24 5.33
C LEU A 163 -9.57 12.27 6.84
N VAL A 164 -8.55 13.03 7.29
CA VAL A 164 -8.23 13.14 8.71
C VAL A 164 -9.27 13.92 9.51
N GLY A 165 -9.34 13.65 10.80
CA GLY A 165 -10.17 14.35 11.75
C GLY A 165 -9.46 14.51 13.08
N SER A 166 -10.20 14.99 14.08
CA SER A 166 -9.68 15.17 15.43
C SER A 166 -9.18 13.83 15.99
N GLY A 167 -7.87 13.70 16.21
CA GLY A 167 -7.26 12.48 16.75
C GLY A 167 -6.85 11.41 15.71
N THR A 168 -7.03 11.67 14.41
CA THR A 168 -6.61 10.74 13.33
C THR A 168 -5.60 11.38 12.38
N VAL A 169 -4.80 12.33 12.88
CA VAL A 169 -3.76 13.01 12.08
C VAL A 169 -2.57 12.08 11.87
N THR A 170 -2.15 11.93 10.62
CA THR A 170 -0.96 11.15 10.26
C THR A 170 0.30 12.00 10.33
N ILE A 171 1.47 11.36 10.45
CA ILE A 171 2.74 12.11 10.58
C ILE A 171 3.04 13.02 9.39
N PRO A 172 2.80 12.63 8.10
CA PRO A 172 3.00 13.56 6.98
C PRO A 172 2.06 14.77 7.01
N VAL A 173 0.82 14.58 7.46
CA VAL A 173 -0.16 15.67 7.62
C VAL A 173 0.23 16.57 8.79
N GLU A 174 0.70 16.01 9.89
CA GLU A 174 1.22 16.78 11.04
C GLU A 174 2.40 17.66 10.62
N ILE A 175 3.37 17.09 9.90
CA ILE A 175 4.49 17.86 9.32
C ILE A 175 3.99 18.99 8.42
N TYR A 176 3.03 18.71 7.55
CA TYR A 176 2.44 19.72 6.67
C TYR A 176 1.82 20.88 7.46
N GLN A 177 1.12 20.59 8.56
CA GLN A 177 0.55 21.60 9.45
C GLN A 177 1.64 22.40 10.16
N TYR A 178 2.67 21.75 10.71
CA TYR A 178 3.80 22.44 11.32
C TYR A 178 4.46 23.43 10.34
N ILE A 179 4.78 23.00 9.11
CA ILE A 179 5.41 23.88 8.10
C ILE A 179 4.48 25.06 7.73
N SER A 180 3.16 24.83 7.71
CA SER A 180 2.20 25.85 7.30
C SER A 180 2.01 26.96 8.35
N PHE A 181 2.20 26.63 9.64
CA PHE A 181 1.90 27.56 10.75
C PHE A 181 3.12 28.00 11.57
N SER A 182 4.23 27.24 11.52
CA SER A 182 5.46 27.57 12.24
C SER A 182 6.69 26.98 11.54
N ILE A 183 7.80 27.73 11.55
CA ILE A 183 9.10 27.21 11.08
C ILE A 183 9.82 26.65 12.29
N ASP A 184 9.57 25.37 12.64
CA ASP A 184 10.22 24.67 13.73
C ASP A 184 11.24 23.66 13.17
N PRO A 185 12.50 23.72 13.60
CA PRO A 185 13.53 22.77 13.16
C PRO A 185 13.23 21.30 13.52
N THR A 186 12.32 21.02 14.46
CA THR A 186 11.83 19.66 14.78
C THR A 186 11.26 18.96 13.54
N VAL A 187 10.67 19.73 12.60
CA VAL A 187 10.17 19.20 11.32
C VAL A 187 11.26 18.50 10.52
N ALA A 188 12.48 19.04 10.52
CA ALA A 188 13.61 18.40 9.84
C ALA A 188 14.01 17.07 10.49
N ALA A 189 13.92 16.97 11.82
CA ALA A 189 14.18 15.71 12.53
C ALA A 189 13.11 14.65 12.20
N VAL A 190 11.82 15.03 12.16
CA VAL A 190 10.73 14.15 11.77
C VAL A 190 10.87 13.72 10.32
N GLY A 191 11.19 14.65 9.41
CA GLY A 191 11.45 14.35 7.99
C GLY A 191 12.58 13.33 7.82
N ALA A 192 13.67 13.47 8.58
CA ALA A 192 14.77 12.50 8.57
C ALA A 192 14.30 11.10 9.00
N VAL A 193 13.47 11.00 10.04
CA VAL A 193 12.89 9.71 10.46
C VAL A 193 12.02 9.09 9.38
N LEU A 194 11.16 9.88 8.70
CA LEU A 194 10.36 9.39 7.58
C LEU A 194 11.23 8.84 6.44
N ILE A 195 12.30 9.55 6.09
CA ILE A 195 13.26 9.11 5.07
C ILE A 195 13.91 7.79 5.49
N ILE A 196 14.36 7.67 6.74
CA ILE A 196 15.00 6.46 7.26
C ILE A 196 14.01 5.28 7.20
N VAL A 197 12.78 5.45 7.65
CA VAL A 197 11.75 4.39 7.62
C VAL A 197 11.47 3.97 6.17
N SER A 198 11.17 4.92 5.28
CA SER A 198 10.86 4.63 3.88
C SER A 198 12.05 3.96 3.17
N THR A 199 13.27 4.46 3.36
CA THR A 199 14.48 3.86 2.80
C THR A 199 14.72 2.45 3.33
N SER A 200 14.49 2.21 4.62
CA SER A 200 14.64 0.88 5.21
C SER A 200 13.68 -0.13 4.60
N VAL A 201 12.44 0.27 4.31
CA VAL A 201 11.46 -0.58 3.61
C VAL A 201 11.94 -0.88 2.19
N VAL A 202 12.39 0.14 1.44
CA VAL A 202 12.90 -0.05 0.06
C VAL A 202 14.11 -0.98 0.04
N VAL A 203 15.09 -0.76 0.92
CA VAL A 203 16.29 -1.61 1.02
C VAL A 203 15.93 -3.06 1.40
N TYR A 204 14.96 -3.23 2.29
CA TYR A 204 14.49 -4.57 2.64
C TYR A 204 13.85 -5.27 1.42
N MET A 205 13.00 -4.56 0.69
CA MET A 205 12.39 -5.07 -0.55
C MET A 205 13.47 -5.46 -1.58
N ASP A 206 14.43 -4.58 -1.84
CA ASP A 206 15.50 -4.81 -2.79
C ASP A 206 16.32 -6.06 -2.44
N ARG A 207 16.66 -6.23 -1.16
CA ARG A 207 17.38 -7.43 -0.70
C ARG A 207 16.58 -8.72 -0.93
N VAL A 208 15.27 -8.69 -0.73
CA VAL A 208 14.41 -9.85 -0.96
C VAL A 208 14.34 -10.20 -2.45
N PHE A 209 14.31 -9.20 -3.34
CA PHE A 209 14.38 -9.40 -4.79
C PHE A 209 15.74 -9.95 -5.23
N SER A 210 16.83 -9.29 -4.84
CA SER A 210 18.19 -9.66 -5.27
C SER A 210 18.59 -11.06 -4.83
N VAL A 211 18.14 -11.52 -3.65
CA VAL A 211 18.43 -12.89 -3.17
C VAL A 211 17.79 -13.95 -4.06
N GLN A 212 16.66 -13.66 -4.71
CA GLN A 212 15.99 -14.63 -5.58
C GLN A 212 16.54 -14.66 -7.00
N GLU A 213 17.01 -13.54 -7.53
CA GLU A 213 17.77 -13.55 -8.80
C GLU A 213 19.07 -14.37 -8.69
N ILE A 214 19.72 -14.35 -7.52
CA ILE A 214 20.96 -15.12 -7.27
C ILE A 214 20.67 -16.60 -6.99
N SER A 215 19.51 -16.93 -6.42
CA SER A 215 19.17 -18.32 -6.06
C SER A 215 18.59 -19.15 -7.20
N GLY A 216 18.32 -18.56 -8.36
CA GLY A 216 17.99 -19.29 -9.60
C GLY A 216 16.67 -20.10 -9.56
N PHE A 217 15.72 -19.69 -8.74
CA PHE A 217 14.37 -20.26 -8.69
C PHE A 217 13.34 -19.22 -9.05
#